data_78c72bc55e36752bca17cadc4bcd0e44
#
_entry.id   78c72bc55e36752bca17cadc4bcd0e44
#
_cell.length_a   1.000
_cell.length_b   1.000
_cell.length_c   1.000
_cell.angle_alpha   90.00
_cell.angle_beta   90.00
_cell.angle_gamma   90.00
#
_symmetry.space_group_name_H-M   'P 1'
#
loop_
_entity.id
_entity.type
_entity.pdbx_description
1 polymer ?
#
loop_
_entity_poly.entity_id
_entity_poly.type
_entity_poly.pdbx_seq_one_letter_code
_entity_poly.pdbx_strand_id
1 'polypeptide(L)'
;MYMKKIFIALATAALAAPAFGAARQTNYTELDASSLVSNGLFHGNVMLADINNDGKMEVIVKGRDLNNGWANTLKVLYLDEAGTTLANSADLPTIDDCNWERILYPIDFNNDGNVDLIYASSWGSKLLRGDGTGNFTQVEDFSLPGEMDINDNDQEKWYTGTLCTADFNNDGYQDIVTFCGNPREDQGTPVVFFNDKGTGKFIKDETTGIAPQRGGTLCVGDYNKDGNVDLLVSGWADDFGNDCVRIWKNDGTGKFSEVIVGDKAGTERGQAIFFDLTGNGLLDVFITGTSCPNGWENAAYVYKNNGNDTFTKIEAGLTGVVNSGADWCDLNGDGYIDLVYSGEESSLQNAVYAFNEGNETFTAVSDKLGKHRGGAVVLAQDFNNNNIPDIMLMGYQDGDGAHHFQIYNGVGTRVANQAPQAPSAPVMTASGQKVVLKWGAGSDAKASQGTGATPAEALRYNYYVKTTDGELITAVPADPATGKLRVGNVNAASASLTVTLDIPVEKVEEWGVQSIDGGKAVSAFAKGTISSSSSIEGVEVSDCDAPVEYFNVQGIRVAEPSNGLYIRRQGSKVEKVYVR
;
A
#
# COMPACT_ATOMS: atom_id res chain seq x y z
N MET A 1 15.59 -38.67 -65.17
CA MET A 1 14.65 -38.64 -64.06
C MET A 1 15.11 -37.59 -63.06
N TYR A 2 14.69 -36.32 -63.25
CA TYR A 2 15.13 -35.17 -62.44
C TYR A 2 14.21 -34.94 -61.26
N MET A 3 14.70 -35.10 -60.03
CA MET A 3 14.00 -34.66 -58.84
C MET A 3 14.25 -33.18 -58.61
N LYS A 4 13.19 -32.38 -58.72
CA LYS A 4 13.18 -30.97 -58.32
C LYS A 4 13.11 -30.88 -56.80
N LYS A 5 14.16 -30.34 -56.16
CA LYS A 5 14.10 -29.93 -54.76
C LYS A 5 13.36 -28.62 -54.69
N ILE A 6 12.22 -28.64 -53.97
CA ILE A 6 11.50 -27.43 -53.60
C ILE A 6 12.14 -26.91 -52.30
N PHE A 7 12.76 -25.73 -52.37
CA PHE A 7 13.18 -24.96 -51.20
C PHE A 7 11.96 -24.15 -50.76
N ILE A 8 11.41 -24.47 -49.57
CA ILE A 8 10.48 -23.62 -48.87
C ILE A 8 11.33 -22.61 -48.09
N ALA A 9 11.35 -21.36 -48.51
CA ALA A 9 11.90 -20.26 -47.72
C ALA A 9 10.88 -19.92 -46.63
N LEU A 10 11.18 -20.27 -45.38
CA LEU A 10 10.50 -19.70 -44.21
C LEU A 10 10.94 -18.23 -44.12
N ALA A 11 10.07 -17.30 -44.48
CA ALA A 11 10.21 -15.93 -44.10
C ALA A 11 9.88 -15.81 -42.59
N THR A 12 10.91 -15.73 -41.78
CA THR A 12 10.78 -15.25 -40.40
C THR A 12 10.47 -13.75 -40.50
N ALA A 13 9.20 -13.41 -40.31
CA ALA A 13 8.83 -12.02 -40.04
C ALA A 13 9.44 -11.71 -38.66
N ALA A 14 10.57 -11.03 -38.65
CA ALA A 14 11.03 -10.33 -37.47
C ALA A 14 9.97 -9.26 -37.19
N LEU A 15 9.13 -9.47 -36.20
CA LEU A 15 8.40 -8.41 -35.57
C LEU A 15 9.46 -7.41 -35.05
N ALA A 16 9.60 -6.30 -35.73
CA ALA A 16 10.36 -5.18 -35.21
C ALA A 16 9.67 -4.78 -33.89
N ALA A 17 10.32 -5.07 -32.77
CA ALA A 17 9.97 -4.43 -31.54
C ALA A 17 9.98 -2.92 -31.79
N PRO A 18 8.96 -2.17 -31.38
CA PRO A 18 9.00 -0.73 -31.55
C PRO A 18 10.23 -0.21 -30.83
N ALA A 19 10.94 0.70 -31.51
CA ALA A 19 12.10 1.36 -30.93
C ALA A 19 11.65 2.28 -29.79
N PHE A 20 11.51 1.75 -28.59
CA PHE A 20 11.17 2.49 -27.37
C PHE A 20 12.39 3.21 -26.76
N GLY A 21 13.55 3.16 -27.36
CA GLY A 21 14.82 3.52 -26.75
C GLY A 21 15.12 5.00 -26.51
N ALA A 22 14.32 5.94 -27.02
CA ALA A 22 14.65 7.37 -26.90
C ALA A 22 13.74 8.17 -25.93
N ALA A 23 12.61 7.62 -25.52
CA ALA A 23 11.64 8.32 -24.66
C ALA A 23 11.79 8.00 -23.16
N ARG A 24 12.69 7.09 -22.79
CA ARG A 24 12.77 6.48 -21.44
C ARG A 24 13.82 7.07 -20.51
N GLN A 25 14.48 8.17 -20.85
CA GLN A 25 15.43 8.79 -19.92
C GLN A 25 14.69 9.78 -19.00
N THR A 26 14.22 9.30 -17.86
CA THR A 26 13.93 10.16 -16.74
C THR A 26 15.27 10.67 -16.23
N ASN A 27 15.50 11.97 -16.31
CA ASN A 27 16.65 12.60 -15.69
C ASN A 27 16.22 13.05 -14.31
N TYR A 28 17.11 12.90 -13.36
CA TYR A 28 16.92 13.36 -11.98
C TYR A 28 17.91 14.47 -11.68
N THR A 29 17.42 15.54 -11.04
CA THR A 29 18.26 16.62 -10.55
C THR A 29 18.17 16.62 -9.03
N GLU A 30 19.32 16.48 -8.37
CA GLU A 30 19.38 16.53 -6.92
C GLU A 30 18.99 17.93 -6.42
N LEU A 31 18.08 17.97 -5.46
CA LEU A 31 17.67 19.16 -4.74
C LEU A 31 18.52 19.29 -3.46
N ASP A 32 19.24 20.39 -3.30
CA ASP A 32 20.07 20.63 -2.13
C ASP A 32 19.21 20.90 -0.88
N ALA A 33 19.10 19.90 -0.04
CA ALA A 33 18.44 20.00 1.27
C ALA A 33 19.41 20.22 2.43
N SER A 34 20.71 20.34 2.18
CA SER A 34 21.77 20.35 3.21
C SER A 34 21.68 21.51 4.19
N SER A 35 21.09 22.63 3.77
CA SER A 35 20.87 23.80 4.65
C SER A 35 19.71 23.62 5.64
N LEU A 36 18.81 22.66 5.38
CA LEU A 36 17.59 22.43 6.17
C LEU A 36 17.69 21.17 7.02
N VAL A 37 18.30 20.14 6.47
CA VAL A 37 18.50 18.86 7.14
C VAL A 37 20.02 18.63 7.24
N SER A 38 20.50 18.50 8.46
CA SER A 38 21.91 18.18 8.70
C SER A 38 22.28 16.87 8.00
N ASN A 39 23.39 16.86 7.23
CA ASN A 39 23.96 15.65 6.64
C ASN A 39 24.57 14.73 7.72
N GLY A 40 23.95 14.63 8.87
CA GLY A 40 24.40 13.87 10.02
C GLY A 40 23.28 13.22 10.77
N LEU A 41 22.16 12.92 10.10
CA LEU A 41 21.07 12.19 10.74
C LEU A 41 21.42 10.72 10.86
N PHE A 42 21.23 10.18 12.05
CA PHE A 42 21.43 8.77 12.36
C PHE A 42 20.05 8.13 12.67
N HIS A 43 19.82 6.92 12.22
CA HIS A 43 18.54 6.22 12.35
C HIS A 43 17.36 7.07 11.85
N GLY A 44 17.51 7.63 10.66
CA GLY A 44 16.50 8.50 10.09
C GLY A 44 15.32 7.76 9.44
N ASN A 45 14.21 8.47 9.38
CA ASN A 45 13.04 8.12 8.58
C ASN A 45 12.53 9.37 7.86
N VAL A 46 11.89 9.15 6.72
CA VAL A 46 11.22 10.19 5.96
C VAL A 46 9.85 9.70 5.52
N MET A 47 8.87 10.56 5.59
CA MET A 47 7.51 10.30 5.11
C MET A 47 6.94 11.53 4.41
N LEU A 48 5.88 11.32 3.66
CA LEU A 48 5.11 12.36 2.96
C LEU A 48 3.69 12.42 3.53
N ALA A 49 3.26 13.60 3.93
CA ALA A 49 1.90 13.84 4.40
C ALA A 49 1.49 15.31 4.23
N ASP A 50 0.25 15.56 3.84
CA ASP A 50 -0.39 16.89 3.86
C ASP A 50 -0.93 17.14 5.27
N ILE A 51 -0.08 17.67 6.14
CA ILE A 51 -0.41 17.87 7.55
C ILE A 51 -1.15 19.19 7.84
N ASN A 52 -1.20 20.09 6.85
CA ASN A 52 -1.81 21.40 6.99
C ASN A 52 -3.07 21.58 6.11
N ASN A 53 -3.47 20.51 5.41
CA ASN A 53 -4.65 20.47 4.53
C ASN A 53 -4.63 21.47 3.36
N ASP A 54 -3.43 21.88 2.88
CA ASP A 54 -3.30 22.78 1.74
C ASP A 54 -3.26 22.04 0.38
N GLY A 55 -3.26 20.71 0.42
CA GLY A 55 -3.24 19.83 -0.74
C GLY A 55 -1.86 19.65 -1.36
N LYS A 56 -0.79 19.95 -0.61
CA LYS A 56 0.59 19.64 -0.95
C LYS A 56 1.15 18.73 0.14
N MET A 57 2.00 17.78 -0.26
CA MET A 57 2.67 16.91 0.68
C MET A 57 3.85 17.64 1.32
N GLU A 58 3.89 17.68 2.65
CA GLU A 58 5.12 18.01 3.37
C GLU A 58 6.02 16.77 3.44
N VAL A 59 7.33 17.05 3.47
CA VAL A 59 8.36 16.06 3.74
C VAL A 59 8.69 16.11 5.23
N ILE A 60 8.33 15.05 5.93
CA ILE A 60 8.59 14.95 7.37
C ILE A 60 9.82 14.08 7.57
N VAL A 61 10.87 14.66 8.13
CA VAL A 61 12.16 14.00 8.33
C VAL A 61 12.46 13.87 9.80
N LYS A 62 12.78 12.67 10.22
CA LYS A 62 13.18 12.33 11.58
C LYS A 62 14.58 11.74 11.59
N GLY A 63 15.32 11.96 12.65
CA GLY A 63 16.61 11.34 12.90
C GLY A 63 17.32 11.95 14.11
N ARG A 64 18.51 11.42 14.43
CA ARG A 64 19.40 11.98 15.44
C ARG A 64 20.48 12.78 14.74
N ASP A 65 20.60 14.06 15.09
CA ASP A 65 21.59 14.95 14.50
C ASP A 65 22.97 14.76 15.16
N LEU A 66 23.87 14.09 14.44
CA LEU A 66 25.26 13.88 14.88
C LEU A 66 26.02 15.19 15.09
N ASN A 67 25.68 16.21 14.31
CA ASN A 67 26.36 17.50 14.35
C ASN A 67 25.84 18.38 15.49
N ASN A 68 24.70 18.03 16.09
CA ASN A 68 24.11 18.73 17.22
C ASN A 68 24.05 17.84 18.48
N GLY A 69 25.14 17.17 18.80
CA GLY A 69 25.26 16.39 20.02
C GLY A 69 24.30 15.21 20.16
N TRP A 70 23.90 14.61 19.04
CA TRP A 70 22.92 13.51 18.98
C TRP A 70 21.50 13.91 19.37
N ALA A 71 21.16 15.17 19.22
CA ALA A 71 19.80 15.64 19.47
C ALA A 71 18.80 14.97 18.54
N ASN A 72 17.64 14.60 19.07
CA ASN A 72 16.53 14.14 18.25
C ASN A 72 16.02 15.28 17.38
N THR A 73 15.83 15.00 16.11
CA THR A 73 15.34 15.95 15.12
C THR A 73 14.08 15.40 14.48
N LEU A 74 13.02 16.17 14.51
CA LEU A 74 11.79 15.92 13.76
C LEU A 74 11.45 17.21 13.05
N LYS A 75 11.60 17.25 11.73
CA LYS A 75 11.43 18.45 10.91
C LYS A 75 10.37 18.26 9.86
N VAL A 76 9.66 19.32 9.59
CA VAL A 76 8.74 19.42 8.46
C VAL A 76 9.38 20.33 7.43
N LEU A 77 9.53 19.82 6.22
CA LEU A 77 10.04 20.56 5.08
C LEU A 77 8.88 20.84 4.12
N TYR A 78 8.73 22.09 3.75
CA TYR A 78 7.72 22.53 2.80
C TYR A 78 8.38 22.78 1.44
N LEU A 79 7.75 22.33 0.37
CA LEU A 79 8.15 22.75 -0.97
C LEU A 79 7.69 24.19 -1.23
N ASP A 80 8.52 24.98 -1.89
CA ASP A 80 8.12 26.30 -2.37
C ASP A 80 6.97 26.22 -3.37
N GLU A 81 6.35 27.35 -3.73
CA GLU A 81 5.24 27.39 -4.68
C GLU A 81 5.62 26.86 -6.08
N ALA A 82 6.89 26.87 -6.40
CA ALA A 82 7.40 26.35 -7.67
C ALA A 82 7.72 24.85 -7.60
N GLY A 83 7.71 24.24 -6.41
CA GLY A 83 8.09 22.84 -6.19
C GLY A 83 9.57 22.54 -6.45
N THR A 84 10.41 23.58 -6.48
CA THR A 84 11.83 23.48 -6.87
C THR A 84 12.80 23.62 -5.73
N THR A 85 12.38 24.21 -4.60
CA THR A 85 13.21 24.39 -3.42
C THR A 85 12.44 24.03 -2.16
N LEU A 86 13.13 23.38 -1.23
CA LEU A 86 12.59 23.18 0.11
C LEU A 86 12.66 24.50 0.86
N ALA A 87 11.51 25.02 1.23
CA ALA A 87 11.39 26.20 2.06
C ALA A 87 11.08 25.78 3.48
N ASN A 88 11.74 26.38 4.41
CA ASN A 88 11.48 26.45 5.83
C ASN A 88 11.06 25.16 6.56
N SER A 89 11.82 24.79 7.56
CA SER A 89 11.43 23.72 8.49
C SER A 89 10.67 24.31 9.68
N ALA A 90 9.53 23.70 10.01
CA ALA A 90 8.96 23.80 11.33
C ALA A 90 9.45 22.62 12.17
N ASP A 91 9.83 22.85 13.41
CA ASP A 91 10.10 21.76 14.34
C ASP A 91 8.75 21.29 14.90
N LEU A 92 8.45 20.03 14.71
CA LEU A 92 7.35 19.39 15.43
C LEU A 92 7.71 19.24 16.91
N PRO A 93 6.73 19.07 17.81
CA PRO A 93 7.00 18.90 19.23
C PRO A 93 8.07 17.82 19.43
N THR A 94 9.17 18.20 20.09
CA THR A 94 10.25 17.27 20.44
C THR A 94 9.68 16.18 21.32
N ILE A 95 9.77 14.96 20.85
CA ILE A 95 9.41 13.79 21.64
C ILE A 95 10.70 13.39 22.36
N ASP A 96 10.84 13.78 23.62
CA ASP A 96 12.13 13.79 24.36
C ASP A 96 12.79 12.42 24.58
N ASP A 97 12.08 11.31 24.40
CA ASP A 97 12.56 9.98 24.79
C ASP A 97 12.90 9.04 23.63
N CYS A 98 13.22 9.56 22.46
CA CYS A 98 13.23 8.80 21.22
C CYS A 98 14.64 8.46 20.72
N ASN A 99 15.40 7.75 21.50
CA ASN A 99 16.85 7.63 21.31
C ASN A 99 17.33 6.70 20.17
N TRP A 100 16.50 5.76 19.63
CA TRP A 100 17.03 4.73 18.73
C TRP A 100 16.09 4.32 17.59
N GLU A 101 15.05 5.10 17.25
CA GLU A 101 13.96 4.62 16.47
C GLU A 101 13.74 5.25 15.12
N ARG A 102 13.08 4.44 14.29
CA ARG A 102 12.96 4.63 12.86
C ARG A 102 11.55 4.75 12.36
N ILE A 103 10.55 4.56 13.24
CA ILE A 103 9.16 4.49 12.77
C ILE A 103 8.49 5.82 13.04
N LEU A 104 8.18 6.50 11.97
CA LEU A 104 7.23 7.58 11.91
C LEU A 104 6.24 7.21 10.81
N TYR A 105 4.95 7.16 11.11
CA TYR A 105 3.93 6.71 10.18
C TYR A 105 2.69 7.61 10.24
N PRO A 106 2.13 8.02 9.07
CA PRO A 106 0.92 8.83 9.03
C PRO A 106 -0.33 7.93 9.16
N ILE A 107 -1.32 8.42 9.87
CA ILE A 107 -2.62 7.77 10.09
C ILE A 107 -3.69 8.85 10.27
N ASP A 108 -4.94 8.54 9.97
CA ASP A 108 -6.10 9.25 10.49
C ASP A 108 -6.81 8.29 11.45
N PHE A 109 -6.39 8.30 12.74
CA PHE A 109 -6.86 7.28 13.68
C PHE A 109 -8.29 7.53 14.16
N ASN A 110 -8.78 8.75 14.06
CA ASN A 110 -10.06 9.17 14.62
C ASN A 110 -11.09 9.59 13.54
N ASN A 111 -10.76 9.38 12.27
CA ASN A 111 -11.59 9.71 11.12
C ASN A 111 -12.06 11.18 11.09
N ASP A 112 -11.23 12.12 11.61
CA ASP A 112 -11.54 13.54 11.53
C ASP A 112 -11.07 14.20 10.21
N GLY A 113 -10.40 13.42 9.35
CA GLY A 113 -9.90 13.83 8.05
C GLY A 113 -8.57 14.55 8.11
N ASN A 114 -7.94 14.71 9.28
CA ASN A 114 -6.61 15.26 9.42
C ASN A 114 -5.58 14.14 9.54
N VAL A 115 -4.35 14.43 9.15
CA VAL A 115 -3.26 13.47 9.33
C VAL A 115 -2.76 13.53 10.76
N ASP A 116 -2.76 12.38 11.41
CA ASP A 116 -2.13 12.11 12.68
C ASP A 116 -0.79 11.40 12.47
N LEU A 117 0.06 11.33 13.49
CA LEU A 117 1.36 10.68 13.41
C LEU A 117 1.51 9.63 14.50
N ILE A 118 1.84 8.41 14.09
CA ILE A 118 2.33 7.39 15.01
C ILE A 118 3.85 7.47 15.01
N TYR A 119 4.36 7.51 16.20
CA TYR A 119 5.75 7.43 16.47
C TYR A 119 6.01 6.19 17.33
N ALA A 120 6.75 5.24 16.81
CA ALA A 120 7.10 4.04 17.55
C ALA A 120 8.59 3.97 17.85
N SER A 121 8.91 3.60 19.07
CA SER A 121 10.22 3.62 19.65
C SER A 121 10.44 2.43 20.58
N SER A 122 11.72 2.11 20.84
CA SER A 122 12.10 1.11 21.83
C SER A 122 11.70 1.47 23.26
N TRP A 123 11.42 2.74 23.49
CA TRP A 123 11.04 3.28 24.79
C TRP A 123 9.54 3.52 24.92
N GLY A 124 8.77 3.09 23.96
CA GLY A 124 7.34 3.25 23.87
C GLY A 124 6.89 3.97 22.62
N SER A 125 5.63 3.81 22.26
CA SER A 125 5.03 4.50 21.13
C SER A 125 4.27 5.73 21.58
N LYS A 126 4.10 6.67 20.66
CA LYS A 126 3.32 7.89 20.85
C LYS A 126 2.41 8.10 19.66
N LEU A 127 1.24 8.63 19.94
CA LEU A 127 0.28 9.07 18.95
C LEU A 127 0.14 10.58 19.07
N LEU A 128 0.35 11.27 17.96
CA LEU A 128 0.20 12.72 17.85
C LEU A 128 -1.02 13.00 17.00
N ARG A 129 -2.01 13.65 17.59
CA ARG A 129 -3.21 14.10 16.89
C ARG A 129 -2.95 15.40 16.16
N GLY A 130 -3.17 15.42 14.83
CA GLY A 130 -3.11 16.62 14.01
C GLY A 130 -4.40 17.44 14.07
N ASP A 131 -4.28 18.76 13.93
CA ASP A 131 -5.41 19.68 13.87
C ASP A 131 -5.73 20.17 12.44
N GLY A 132 -5.03 19.61 11.44
CA GLY A 132 -5.16 20.00 10.04
C GLY A 132 -4.57 21.37 9.69
N THR A 133 -3.82 21.99 10.61
CA THR A 133 -3.11 23.25 10.37
C THR A 133 -1.58 23.12 10.56
N GLY A 134 -1.10 21.87 10.66
CA GLY A 134 0.31 21.56 10.90
C GLY A 134 0.69 21.49 12.38
N ASN A 135 -0.25 21.65 13.31
CA ASN A 135 0.01 21.50 14.74
C ASN A 135 -0.42 20.12 15.22
N PHE A 136 0.31 19.61 16.21
CA PHE A 136 0.05 18.29 16.79
C PHE A 136 -0.05 18.35 18.31
N THR A 137 -0.92 17.50 18.85
CA THR A 137 -1.10 17.30 20.30
C THR A 137 -0.90 15.83 20.62
N GLN A 138 -0.09 15.50 21.60
CA GLN A 138 0.09 14.11 22.03
C GLN A 138 -1.22 13.56 22.63
N VAL A 139 -1.59 12.37 22.19
CA VAL A 139 -2.68 11.61 22.78
C VAL A 139 -2.16 10.98 24.08
N GLU A 140 -2.73 11.41 25.19
CA GLU A 140 -2.37 10.88 26.50
C GLU A 140 -2.81 9.42 26.62
N ASP A 141 -2.07 8.64 27.39
CA ASP A 141 -2.33 7.22 27.63
C ASP A 141 -2.28 6.31 26.37
N PHE A 142 -1.75 6.80 25.25
CA PHE A 142 -1.47 5.93 24.12
C PHE A 142 -0.27 5.03 24.41
N SER A 143 -0.44 3.75 24.18
CA SER A 143 0.66 2.76 24.18
C SER A 143 0.24 1.55 23.36
N LEU A 144 1.20 0.90 22.72
CA LEU A 144 1.00 -0.40 22.07
C LEU A 144 1.52 -1.48 23.05
N PRO A 145 0.64 -2.26 23.69
CA PRO A 145 1.06 -3.25 24.69
C PRO A 145 1.92 -4.35 24.07
N GLY A 146 3.03 -4.70 24.72
CA GLY A 146 3.94 -5.75 24.24
C GLY A 146 4.89 -5.31 23.14
N GLU A 147 5.11 -4.00 23.01
CA GLU A 147 6.16 -3.46 22.15
C GLU A 147 7.51 -4.10 22.46
N MET A 148 8.34 -4.18 21.41
CA MET A 148 9.67 -4.79 21.54
C MET A 148 10.49 -4.08 22.61
N ASP A 149 10.87 -4.78 23.69
CA ASP A 149 11.88 -4.31 24.61
C ASP A 149 13.26 -4.45 23.96
N ILE A 150 13.76 -3.35 23.41
CA ILE A 150 15.11 -3.27 22.83
C ILE A 150 16.15 -2.80 23.84
N ASN A 151 15.87 -2.91 25.14
CA ASN A 151 16.82 -2.56 26.22
C ASN A 151 18.10 -3.41 26.23
N ASP A 152 18.52 -3.89 25.09
CA ASP A 152 19.72 -4.66 24.99
C ASP A 152 20.84 -3.89 24.27
N ASN A 153 21.97 -3.74 24.96
CA ASN A 153 23.16 -2.98 24.59
C ASN A 153 23.92 -3.51 23.35
N ASP A 154 23.41 -4.49 22.62
CA ASP A 154 24.03 -4.98 21.41
C ASP A 154 23.36 -4.43 20.15
N GLN A 155 23.96 -3.38 19.75
CA GLN A 155 24.24 -2.88 18.41
C GLN A 155 23.39 -3.42 17.24
N GLU A 156 22.77 -2.46 16.54
CA GLU A 156 22.45 -2.53 15.13
C GLU A 156 21.40 -3.58 14.72
N LYS A 157 20.23 -3.55 15.36
CA LYS A 157 19.07 -4.22 14.79
C LYS A 157 18.36 -3.27 13.83
N TRP A 158 18.61 -3.50 12.57
CA TRP A 158 18.18 -2.70 11.45
C TRP A 158 16.75 -3.09 11.03
N TYR A 159 15.72 -2.55 11.68
CA TYR A 159 14.33 -2.76 11.27
C TYR A 159 13.81 -1.50 10.56
N THR A 160 13.78 -1.54 9.25
CA THR A 160 13.07 -0.57 8.43
C THR A 160 11.69 -1.12 8.11
N GLY A 161 10.63 -0.33 8.24
CA GLY A 161 9.28 -0.72 7.83
C GLY A 161 8.56 -1.66 8.81
N THR A 162 8.75 -1.48 10.11
CA THR A 162 8.17 -2.35 11.14
C THR A 162 6.75 -1.97 11.57
N LEU A 163 6.13 -0.99 10.98
CA LEU A 163 4.76 -0.58 11.26
C LEU A 163 4.02 -0.29 9.96
N CYS A 164 2.80 -0.77 9.85
CA CYS A 164 1.85 -0.42 8.79
C CYS A 164 0.47 -0.16 9.39
N THR A 165 -0.36 0.57 8.66
CA THR A 165 -1.75 0.82 9.03
C THR A 165 -2.68 0.42 7.89
N ALA A 166 -3.83 -0.14 8.24
CA ALA A 166 -4.96 -0.41 7.35
C ALA A 166 -6.18 -0.74 8.20
N ASP A 167 -7.36 -0.68 7.61
CA ASP A 167 -8.58 -1.20 8.23
C ASP A 167 -8.65 -2.72 7.98
N PHE A 168 -8.17 -3.54 8.93
CA PHE A 168 -8.11 -4.99 8.77
C PHE A 168 -9.42 -5.70 9.10
N ASN A 169 -10.32 -5.07 9.84
CA ASN A 169 -11.61 -5.64 10.23
C ASN A 169 -12.79 -5.03 9.48
N ASN A 170 -12.52 -4.09 8.57
CA ASN A 170 -13.50 -3.37 7.77
C ASN A 170 -14.53 -2.56 8.62
N ASP A 171 -14.14 -2.10 9.81
CA ASP A 171 -15.01 -1.29 10.67
C ASP A 171 -14.93 0.22 10.38
N GLY A 172 -14.04 0.61 9.46
CA GLY A 172 -13.85 1.98 9.00
C GLY A 172 -12.75 2.74 9.72
N TYR A 173 -12.08 2.16 10.71
CA TYR A 173 -10.97 2.79 11.40
C TYR A 173 -9.66 2.11 11.04
N GLN A 174 -8.61 2.90 10.86
CA GLN A 174 -7.29 2.36 10.57
C GLN A 174 -6.70 1.69 11.82
N ASP A 175 -6.34 0.42 11.68
CA ASP A 175 -5.65 -0.40 12.66
C ASP A 175 -4.14 -0.29 12.50
N ILE A 176 -3.39 -0.81 13.46
CA ILE A 176 -1.93 -0.84 13.46
C ILE A 176 -1.44 -2.29 13.43
N VAL A 177 -0.46 -2.58 12.58
CA VAL A 177 0.32 -3.81 12.67
C VAL A 177 1.78 -3.47 12.88
N THR A 178 2.41 -4.12 13.86
CA THR A 178 3.84 -3.99 14.16
C THR A 178 4.39 -5.28 14.76
N PHE A 179 5.70 -5.42 14.82
CA PHE A 179 6.32 -6.55 15.50
C PHE A 179 6.32 -6.35 17.01
N CYS A 180 5.88 -7.36 17.74
CA CYS A 180 5.92 -7.42 19.20
C CYS A 180 6.77 -8.59 19.65
N GLY A 181 7.54 -8.41 20.75
CA GLY A 181 8.37 -9.46 21.34
C GLY A 181 9.85 -9.12 21.37
N ASN A 182 10.63 -9.93 22.08
CA ASN A 182 12.08 -9.78 22.16
C ASN A 182 12.73 -10.44 20.94
N PRO A 183 13.37 -9.69 20.05
CA PRO A 183 14.03 -10.27 18.88
C PRO A 183 15.22 -11.19 19.21
N ARG A 184 15.73 -11.17 20.48
CA ARG A 184 16.78 -12.08 20.94
C ARG A 184 16.25 -13.42 21.44
N GLU A 185 14.98 -13.47 21.84
CA GLU A 185 14.34 -14.69 22.33
C GLU A 185 13.55 -15.41 21.23
N ASP A 186 13.86 -15.14 19.94
CA ASP A 186 13.26 -15.74 18.75
C ASP A 186 11.75 -15.52 18.60
N GLN A 187 11.19 -14.44 19.16
CA GLN A 187 9.76 -14.25 19.30
C GLN A 187 9.24 -12.87 18.87
N GLY A 188 9.75 -12.32 17.77
CA GLY A 188 9.02 -11.22 17.13
C GLY A 188 7.81 -11.77 16.40
N THR A 189 6.61 -11.36 16.79
CA THR A 189 5.37 -11.73 16.10
C THR A 189 4.76 -10.48 15.53
N PRO A 190 4.38 -10.43 14.24
CA PRO A 190 3.52 -9.37 13.76
C PRO A 190 2.20 -9.41 14.52
N VAL A 191 1.84 -8.31 15.15
CA VAL A 191 0.63 -8.19 15.96
C VAL A 191 -0.23 -7.09 15.40
N VAL A 192 -1.50 -7.37 15.25
CA VAL A 192 -2.53 -6.40 14.89
C VAL A 192 -3.14 -5.81 16.15
N PHE A 193 -3.22 -4.50 16.18
CA PHE A 193 -3.88 -3.72 17.20
C PHE A 193 -5.08 -3.03 16.57
N PHE A 194 -6.28 -3.47 16.91
CA PHE A 194 -7.51 -2.89 16.40
C PHE A 194 -7.79 -1.56 17.06
N ASN A 195 -8.14 -0.58 16.26
CA ASN A 195 -8.52 0.75 16.69
C ASN A 195 -9.85 0.70 17.45
N ASP A 196 -9.89 1.24 18.67
CA ASP A 196 -11.13 1.36 19.45
C ASP A 196 -11.91 2.62 19.01
N LYS A 197 -12.34 2.62 17.75
CA LYS A 197 -13.22 3.64 17.17
C LYS A 197 -12.77 5.08 17.41
N GLY A 198 -11.51 5.34 17.09
CA GLY A 198 -10.94 6.68 17.14
C GLY A 198 -10.72 7.25 18.54
N THR A 199 -10.83 6.44 19.59
CA THR A 199 -10.61 6.91 20.99
C THR A 199 -9.15 7.17 21.32
N GLY A 200 -8.22 6.79 20.42
CA GLY A 200 -6.78 6.79 20.67
C GLY A 200 -6.29 5.54 21.39
N LYS A 201 -7.16 4.57 21.64
CA LYS A 201 -6.81 3.26 22.19
C LYS A 201 -6.77 2.22 21.08
N PHE A 202 -5.83 1.29 21.20
CA PHE A 202 -5.67 0.19 20.28
C PHE A 202 -5.65 -1.13 21.06
N ILE A 203 -6.44 -2.09 20.59
CA ILE A 203 -6.68 -3.34 21.29
C ILE A 203 -5.92 -4.46 20.59
N LYS A 204 -4.95 -5.05 21.30
CA LYS A 204 -4.22 -6.21 20.82
C LYS A 204 -5.14 -7.41 20.65
N ASP A 205 -5.13 -8.04 19.48
CA ASP A 205 -5.79 -9.34 19.27
C ASP A 205 -4.74 -10.44 19.04
N GLU A 206 -4.65 -11.36 19.99
CA GLU A 206 -3.76 -12.53 19.93
C GLU A 206 -4.36 -13.70 19.13
N THR A 207 -5.59 -13.55 18.64
CA THR A 207 -6.32 -14.62 17.95
C THR A 207 -6.39 -14.42 16.43
N THR A 208 -5.58 -13.53 15.88
CA THR A 208 -5.55 -13.20 14.45
C THR A 208 -5.12 -14.37 13.57
N GLY A 209 -4.40 -15.34 14.09
CA GLY A 209 -3.86 -16.48 13.34
C GLY A 209 -2.46 -16.25 12.77
N ILE A 210 -1.88 -15.06 12.94
CA ILE A 210 -0.53 -14.74 12.46
C ILE A 210 0.49 -15.49 13.32
N ALA A 211 1.36 -16.27 12.65
CA ALA A 211 2.43 -16.99 13.34
C ALA A 211 3.64 -16.08 13.62
N PRO A 212 4.44 -16.39 14.65
CA PRO A 212 5.68 -15.69 14.93
C PRO A 212 6.62 -15.65 13.72
N GLN A 213 7.22 -14.47 13.50
CA GLN A 213 8.22 -14.27 12.45
C GLN A 213 9.21 -13.20 12.91
N ARG A 214 10.48 -13.55 12.92
CA ARG A 214 11.54 -12.72 13.51
C ARG A 214 12.13 -11.75 12.49
N GLY A 215 12.39 -10.52 12.95
CA GLY A 215 13.33 -9.61 12.30
C GLY A 215 13.02 -9.26 10.85
N GLY A 216 11.78 -8.91 10.56
CA GLY A 216 11.34 -8.71 9.19
C GLY A 216 10.82 -7.32 8.85
N THR A 217 10.25 -7.21 7.68
CA THR A 217 9.53 -6.04 7.19
C THR A 217 8.06 -6.35 6.98
N LEU A 218 7.24 -5.32 7.07
CA LEU A 218 5.79 -5.36 6.87
C LEU A 218 5.42 -4.51 5.68
N CYS A 219 4.45 -4.99 4.90
CA CYS A 219 3.78 -4.21 3.87
C CYS A 219 2.32 -4.65 3.82
N VAL A 220 1.42 -3.72 3.53
CA VAL A 220 -0.01 -4.02 3.39
C VAL A 220 -0.45 -3.88 1.93
N GLY A 221 -1.50 -4.60 1.54
CA GLY A 221 -2.10 -4.52 0.21
C GLY A 221 -3.09 -5.64 -0.02
N ASP A 222 -4.09 -5.40 -0.85
CA ASP A 222 -5.04 -6.43 -1.30
C ASP A 222 -4.41 -7.20 -2.47
N TYR A 223 -3.68 -8.30 -2.16
CA TYR A 223 -2.90 -9.02 -3.18
C TYR A 223 -3.75 -9.85 -4.14
N ASN A 224 -4.98 -10.19 -3.75
CA ASN A 224 -5.85 -11.09 -4.46
C ASN A 224 -7.12 -10.44 -5.02
N LYS A 225 -7.28 -9.11 -4.84
CA LYS A 225 -8.42 -8.29 -5.30
C LYS A 225 -9.75 -8.71 -4.66
N ASP A 226 -9.75 -9.19 -3.42
CA ASP A 226 -10.99 -9.56 -2.72
C ASP A 226 -11.62 -8.38 -1.94
N GLY A 227 -10.93 -7.25 -1.87
CA GLY A 227 -11.38 -6.03 -1.21
C GLY A 227 -10.97 -5.93 0.26
N ASN A 228 -10.24 -6.91 0.78
CA ASN A 228 -9.67 -6.87 2.13
C ASN A 228 -8.17 -6.61 2.04
N VAL A 229 -7.64 -5.85 2.98
CA VAL A 229 -6.21 -5.57 3.02
C VAL A 229 -5.48 -6.71 3.68
N ASP A 230 -4.50 -7.29 2.98
CA ASP A 230 -3.65 -8.38 3.43
C ASP A 230 -2.33 -7.85 3.97
N LEU A 231 -1.56 -8.72 4.63
CA LEU A 231 -0.27 -8.39 5.22
C LEU A 231 0.86 -9.22 4.59
N LEU A 232 1.86 -8.55 4.01
CA LEU A 232 3.11 -9.17 3.56
C LEU A 232 4.15 -9.04 4.66
N VAL A 233 4.79 -10.16 4.98
CA VAL A 233 5.85 -10.23 5.99
C VAL A 233 7.05 -10.96 5.40
N SER A 234 8.23 -10.35 5.46
CA SER A 234 9.50 -11.01 5.17
C SER A 234 10.37 -11.02 6.42
N GLY A 235 11.01 -12.13 6.71
CA GLY A 235 11.87 -12.30 7.88
C GLY A 235 12.16 -13.78 8.14
N TRP A 236 12.53 -14.11 9.37
CA TRP A 236 12.85 -15.48 9.78
C TRP A 236 11.62 -16.17 10.37
N ALA A 237 11.33 -17.38 9.91
CA ALA A 237 10.17 -18.13 10.36
C ALA A 237 10.35 -18.88 11.67
N ASP A 238 11.58 -19.33 11.97
CA ASP A 238 11.87 -20.14 13.15
C ASP A 238 13.39 -20.25 13.41
N ASP A 239 13.73 -21.08 14.42
CA ASP A 239 15.08 -21.38 14.84
C ASP A 239 15.93 -21.92 13.68
N PHE A 240 16.92 -21.16 13.24
CA PHE A 240 17.99 -21.59 12.35
C PHE A 240 17.70 -21.75 10.85
N GLY A 241 17.45 -20.66 10.16
CA GLY A 241 17.74 -20.57 8.73
C GLY A 241 16.60 -20.88 7.78
N ASN A 242 15.37 -20.76 8.23
CA ASN A 242 14.21 -20.76 7.35
C ASN A 242 13.66 -19.33 7.20
N ASP A 243 14.41 -18.50 6.46
CA ASP A 243 13.85 -17.24 5.99
C ASP A 243 12.59 -17.52 5.19
N CYS A 244 11.56 -16.72 5.37
CA CYS A 244 10.37 -16.86 4.57
C CYS A 244 9.73 -15.51 4.26
N VAL A 245 9.14 -15.46 3.07
CA VAL A 245 8.18 -14.44 2.70
C VAL A 245 6.80 -15.05 2.82
N ARG A 246 5.96 -14.41 3.60
CA ARG A 246 4.57 -14.84 3.82
C ARG A 246 3.62 -13.72 3.53
N ILE A 247 2.50 -14.07 2.96
CA ILE A 247 1.32 -13.24 2.95
C ILE A 247 0.36 -13.81 3.97
N TRP A 248 -0.11 -12.97 4.85
CA TRP A 248 -1.19 -13.25 5.76
C TRP A 248 -2.47 -12.73 5.12
N LYS A 249 -3.21 -13.64 4.50
CA LYS A 249 -4.47 -13.35 3.81
C LYS A 249 -5.57 -13.07 4.82
N ASN A 250 -6.15 -11.89 4.73
CA ASN A 250 -7.20 -11.41 5.60
C ASN A 250 -8.58 -11.83 5.10
N ASP A 251 -9.45 -12.28 5.99
CA ASP A 251 -10.85 -12.61 5.67
C ASP A 251 -11.81 -11.41 5.78
N GLY A 252 -11.27 -10.21 6.06
CA GLY A 252 -12.04 -8.99 6.27
C GLY A 252 -12.64 -8.84 7.68
N THR A 253 -12.27 -9.72 8.60
CA THR A 253 -12.64 -9.62 10.04
C THR A 253 -11.43 -9.54 10.95
N GLY A 254 -10.24 -9.30 10.37
CA GLY A 254 -8.97 -9.30 11.10
C GLY A 254 -8.45 -10.69 11.45
N LYS A 255 -8.93 -11.74 10.77
CA LYS A 255 -8.39 -13.10 10.87
C LYS A 255 -7.61 -13.44 9.62
N PHE A 256 -6.46 -14.05 9.83
CA PHE A 256 -5.50 -14.26 8.77
C PHE A 256 -5.20 -15.75 8.56
N SER A 257 -4.94 -16.10 7.32
CA SER A 257 -4.45 -17.41 6.91
C SER A 257 -3.16 -17.27 6.12
N GLU A 258 -2.26 -18.25 6.29
CA GLU A 258 -0.92 -18.20 5.70
C GLU A 258 -0.92 -18.53 4.21
N VAL A 259 -0.21 -17.71 3.42
CA VAL A 259 0.17 -17.99 2.03
C VAL A 259 1.69 -17.85 1.91
N ILE A 260 2.36 -18.91 1.48
CA ILE A 260 3.82 -18.92 1.33
C ILE A 260 4.20 -18.39 -0.05
N VAL A 261 5.09 -17.40 -0.08
CA VAL A 261 5.63 -16.84 -1.32
C VAL A 261 6.97 -17.52 -1.63
N GLY A 262 7.00 -18.30 -2.71
CA GLY A 262 8.23 -18.96 -3.18
C GLY A 262 8.75 -20.10 -2.30
N ASP A 263 10.02 -20.49 -2.54
CA ASP A 263 10.66 -21.65 -1.90
C ASP A 263 11.34 -21.31 -0.56
N LYS A 264 10.63 -20.69 0.36
CA LYS A 264 11.19 -20.30 1.68
C LYS A 264 12.33 -19.28 1.62
N ALA A 265 12.45 -18.52 0.57
CA ALA A 265 13.47 -17.49 0.40
C ALA A 265 13.02 -16.16 1.00
N GLY A 266 12.97 -16.06 2.29
CA GLY A 266 12.83 -14.79 3.00
C GLY A 266 14.15 -14.02 3.04
N THR A 267 14.09 -12.81 3.52
CA THR A 267 15.28 -11.99 3.71
C THR A 267 15.24 -11.29 5.05
N GLU A 268 16.39 -11.16 5.66
CA GLU A 268 16.59 -10.25 6.76
C GLU A 268 17.27 -8.96 6.28
N ARG A 269 17.16 -7.90 7.07
CA ARG A 269 17.87 -6.63 6.82
C ARG A 269 17.54 -6.03 5.44
N GLY A 270 16.31 -6.20 4.98
CA GLY A 270 15.84 -5.76 3.69
C GLY A 270 14.46 -5.14 3.75
N GLN A 271 13.81 -5.08 2.61
CA GLN A 271 12.45 -4.60 2.42
C GLN A 271 11.65 -5.61 1.62
N ALA A 272 10.40 -5.81 1.99
CA ALA A 272 9.41 -6.50 1.17
C ALA A 272 8.28 -5.53 0.83
N ILE A 273 7.92 -5.45 -0.44
CA ILE A 273 6.84 -4.58 -0.93
C ILE A 273 5.92 -5.32 -1.89
N PHE A 274 4.66 -4.92 -1.89
CA PHE A 274 3.70 -5.27 -2.92
C PHE A 274 3.78 -4.27 -4.09
N PHE A 275 3.74 -4.78 -5.31
CA PHE A 275 3.62 -3.98 -6.54
C PHE A 275 2.93 -4.79 -7.63
N ASP A 276 2.45 -4.17 -8.70
CA ASP A 276 1.85 -4.88 -9.82
C ASP A 276 2.83 -4.94 -11.00
N LEU A 277 3.50 -6.07 -11.15
CA LEU A 277 4.52 -6.30 -12.17
C LEU A 277 3.96 -6.26 -13.60
N THR A 278 2.76 -6.81 -13.77
CA THR A 278 2.21 -7.13 -15.10
C THR A 278 1.06 -6.23 -15.51
N GLY A 279 0.59 -5.34 -14.64
CA GLY A 279 -0.54 -4.47 -14.90
C GLY A 279 -1.89 -5.20 -14.90
N ASN A 280 -2.00 -6.31 -14.14
CA ASN A 280 -3.22 -7.12 -14.08
C ASN A 280 -4.04 -6.90 -12.79
N GLY A 281 -3.55 -6.05 -11.89
CA GLY A 281 -4.16 -5.70 -10.62
C GLY A 281 -3.93 -6.69 -9.50
N LEU A 282 -3.34 -7.87 -9.75
CA LEU A 282 -2.83 -8.75 -8.71
C LEU A 282 -1.50 -8.20 -8.21
N LEU A 283 -1.28 -8.21 -6.90
CA LEU A 283 -0.02 -7.72 -6.36
C LEU A 283 1.02 -8.83 -6.35
N ASP A 284 2.12 -8.51 -7.00
CA ASP A 284 3.37 -9.26 -7.00
C ASP A 284 4.21 -8.83 -5.80
N VAL A 285 5.31 -9.55 -5.53
CA VAL A 285 6.17 -9.27 -4.38
C VAL A 285 7.59 -8.99 -4.85
N PHE A 286 8.16 -7.87 -4.40
CA PHE A 286 9.58 -7.58 -4.50
C PHE A 286 10.23 -7.62 -3.13
N ILE A 287 11.36 -8.29 -3.00
CA ILE A 287 12.12 -8.37 -1.76
C ILE A 287 13.60 -8.07 -1.98
N THR A 288 14.18 -7.39 -1.02
CA THR A 288 15.62 -7.16 -0.89
C THR A 288 16.10 -7.67 0.47
N GLY A 289 17.39 -7.73 0.70
CA GLY A 289 17.99 -8.16 1.96
C GLY A 289 18.93 -9.33 1.81
N THR A 290 19.29 -9.98 2.90
CA THR A 290 20.17 -11.15 2.90
C THR A 290 19.33 -12.41 2.99
N SER A 291 19.51 -13.34 2.05
CA SER A 291 18.81 -14.63 2.01
C SER A 291 19.65 -15.73 2.63
N CYS A 292 19.18 -16.29 3.76
CA CYS A 292 19.89 -17.36 4.48
C CYS A 292 19.89 -18.70 3.74
N PRO A 293 18.80 -19.18 3.13
CA PRO A 293 18.80 -20.44 2.40
C PRO A 293 19.81 -20.51 1.26
N ASN A 294 20.20 -19.35 0.74
CA ASN A 294 21.16 -19.23 -0.38
C ASN A 294 22.57 -18.84 0.08
N GLY A 295 22.94 -19.12 1.34
CA GLY A 295 24.31 -18.89 1.80
C GLY A 295 24.63 -17.45 2.19
N TRP A 296 23.62 -16.69 2.63
CA TRP A 296 23.74 -15.28 3.01
C TRP A 296 24.05 -14.35 1.83
N GLU A 297 23.52 -14.69 0.67
CA GLU A 297 23.63 -13.84 -0.52
C GLU A 297 22.65 -12.67 -0.45
N ASN A 298 23.06 -11.52 -0.97
CA ASN A 298 22.18 -10.37 -1.11
C ASN A 298 21.12 -10.66 -2.16
N ALA A 299 19.88 -10.36 -1.82
CA ALA A 299 18.71 -10.60 -2.65
C ALA A 299 18.13 -9.31 -3.25
N ALA A 300 17.62 -9.44 -4.46
CA ALA A 300 16.63 -8.56 -5.10
C ALA A 300 15.73 -9.48 -5.94
N TYR A 301 14.75 -10.09 -5.29
CA TYR A 301 13.91 -11.11 -5.91
C TYR A 301 12.52 -10.58 -6.21
N VAL A 302 11.99 -10.96 -7.35
CA VAL A 302 10.63 -10.69 -7.78
C VAL A 302 9.85 -12.00 -7.82
N TYR A 303 8.69 -12.02 -7.19
CA TYR A 303 7.75 -13.14 -7.22
C TYR A 303 6.46 -12.70 -7.86
N LYS A 304 6.17 -13.27 -9.03
CA LYS A 304 4.94 -13.04 -9.76
C LYS A 304 3.77 -13.78 -9.12
N ASN A 305 2.70 -13.08 -8.88
CA ASN A 305 1.43 -13.65 -8.43
C ASN A 305 0.70 -14.32 -9.59
N ASN A 306 0.45 -15.64 -9.49
CA ASN A 306 -0.24 -16.38 -10.53
C ASN A 306 -1.77 -16.36 -10.36
N GLY A 307 -2.30 -15.66 -9.33
CA GLY A 307 -3.64 -15.89 -8.79
C GLY A 307 -3.67 -17.19 -7.98
N ASN A 308 -4.77 -17.54 -7.40
CA ASN A 308 -4.96 -18.76 -6.63
C ASN A 308 -3.93 -19.04 -5.52
N ASP A 309 -3.44 -17.99 -4.87
CA ASP A 309 -2.50 -18.03 -3.73
C ASP A 309 -1.16 -18.72 -4.06
N THR A 310 -0.70 -18.66 -5.32
CA THR A 310 0.61 -19.18 -5.73
C THR A 310 1.48 -18.12 -6.38
N PHE A 311 2.80 -18.24 -6.19
CA PHE A 311 3.78 -17.30 -6.69
C PHE A 311 4.90 -18.00 -7.45
N THR A 312 5.44 -17.34 -8.48
CA THR A 312 6.57 -17.83 -9.26
C THR A 312 7.71 -16.82 -9.20
N LYS A 313 8.90 -17.25 -8.74
CA LYS A 313 10.11 -16.43 -8.82
C LYS A 313 10.49 -16.20 -10.27
N ILE A 314 10.75 -14.94 -10.62
CA ILE A 314 11.24 -14.58 -11.96
C ILE A 314 12.69 -14.12 -11.91
N GLU A 315 13.42 -14.36 -13.00
CA GLU A 315 14.80 -13.91 -13.17
C GLU A 315 14.83 -12.46 -13.66
N ALA A 316 14.62 -11.53 -12.72
CA ALA A 316 14.49 -10.09 -13.01
C ALA A 316 15.81 -9.41 -13.37
N GLY A 317 16.97 -10.06 -13.15
CA GLY A 317 18.29 -9.49 -13.44
C GLY A 317 18.67 -8.31 -12.53
N LEU A 318 18.05 -8.18 -11.37
CA LEU A 318 18.28 -7.10 -10.42
C LEU A 318 19.46 -7.42 -9.50
N THR A 319 20.21 -6.39 -9.13
CA THR A 319 21.34 -6.52 -8.19
C THR A 319 20.83 -6.64 -6.76
N GLY A 320 21.24 -7.68 -6.04
CA GLY A 320 20.88 -7.89 -4.64
C GLY A 320 21.54 -6.90 -3.71
N VAL A 321 20.78 -6.41 -2.73
CA VAL A 321 21.22 -5.44 -1.71
C VAL A 321 20.71 -5.83 -0.33
N VAL A 322 21.46 -5.45 0.70
CA VAL A 322 21.11 -5.62 2.13
C VAL A 322 21.07 -4.28 2.84
N ASN A 323 20.50 -4.21 4.04
CA ASN A 323 20.26 -2.96 4.78
C ASN A 323 19.51 -1.93 3.92
N SER A 324 18.48 -2.38 3.25
CA SER A 324 17.88 -1.71 2.11
C SER A 324 16.49 -1.16 2.39
N GLY A 325 16.10 -0.21 1.58
CA GLY A 325 14.72 0.25 1.40
C GLY A 325 14.31 0.12 -0.05
N ALA A 326 13.01 0.06 -0.31
CA ALA A 326 12.45 -0.02 -1.65
C ALA A 326 11.08 0.65 -1.72
N ASP A 327 10.75 1.18 -2.89
CA ASP A 327 9.42 1.68 -3.25
C ASP A 327 9.16 1.46 -4.74
N TRP A 328 7.94 1.70 -5.17
CA TRP A 328 7.48 1.51 -6.53
C TRP A 328 6.77 2.75 -7.06
N CYS A 329 6.90 3.01 -8.36
CA CYS A 329 6.16 4.04 -9.09
C CYS A 329 6.36 3.81 -10.58
N ASP A 330 5.42 4.22 -11.43
CA ASP A 330 5.68 4.34 -12.88
C ASP A 330 6.58 5.56 -13.12
N LEU A 331 7.90 5.35 -13.06
CA LEU A 331 8.90 6.41 -13.12
C LEU A 331 9.06 7.00 -14.53
N ASN A 332 8.78 6.22 -15.57
CA ASN A 332 9.00 6.61 -16.94
C ASN A 332 7.70 6.94 -17.71
N GLY A 333 6.53 6.73 -17.13
CA GLY A 333 5.21 7.01 -17.70
C GLY A 333 4.84 6.05 -18.82
N ASP A 334 5.26 4.77 -18.74
CA ASP A 334 4.91 3.77 -19.75
C ASP A 334 3.71 2.89 -19.36
N GLY A 335 3.19 3.08 -18.14
CA GLY A 335 2.03 2.38 -17.60
C GLY A 335 2.38 1.11 -16.83
N TYR A 336 3.65 0.73 -16.76
CA TYR A 336 4.14 -0.35 -15.91
C TYR A 336 4.80 0.20 -14.65
N ILE A 337 4.70 -0.56 -13.58
CA ILE A 337 5.31 -0.16 -12.30
C ILE A 337 6.80 -0.46 -12.32
N ASP A 338 7.60 0.57 -12.07
CA ASP A 338 9.04 0.50 -11.90
C ASP A 338 9.41 0.35 -10.42
N LEU A 339 10.65 -0.05 -10.15
CA LEU A 339 11.18 -0.24 -8.81
C LEU A 339 12.30 0.76 -8.51
N VAL A 340 12.31 1.29 -7.29
CA VAL A 340 13.45 2.03 -6.73
C VAL A 340 13.87 1.35 -5.45
N TYR A 341 15.17 1.06 -5.32
CA TYR A 341 15.71 0.48 -4.10
C TYR A 341 17.15 0.91 -3.86
N SER A 342 17.55 0.92 -2.60
CA SER A 342 18.90 1.31 -2.19
C SER A 342 19.38 0.44 -1.03
N GLY A 343 20.68 0.14 -0.99
CA GLY A 343 21.27 -0.68 0.06
C GLY A 343 22.75 -1.00 -0.21
N GLU A 344 23.28 -1.99 0.51
CA GLU A 344 24.66 -2.48 0.37
C GLU A 344 24.75 -3.64 -0.61
N GLU A 345 25.68 -3.57 -1.55
CA GLU A 345 26.11 -4.65 -2.41
C GLU A 345 27.56 -5.01 -2.06
N SER A 346 27.81 -6.16 -1.40
CA SER A 346 29.18 -6.71 -1.16
C SER A 346 30.20 -5.68 -0.67
N SER A 347 29.86 -4.81 0.27
CA SER A 347 30.65 -3.67 0.76
C SER A 347 30.66 -2.40 -0.12
N LEU A 348 29.96 -2.39 -1.22
CA LEU A 348 29.68 -1.19 -2.01
C LEU A 348 28.24 -0.75 -1.77
N GLN A 349 28.02 0.54 -1.80
CA GLN A 349 26.68 1.10 -1.74
C GLN A 349 26.06 1.11 -3.12
N ASN A 350 24.75 0.85 -3.19
CA ASN A 350 24.03 0.87 -4.45
C ASN A 350 22.65 1.53 -4.26
N ALA A 351 22.28 2.37 -5.21
CA ALA A 351 20.92 2.87 -5.35
C ALA A 351 20.51 2.69 -6.80
N VAL A 352 19.41 2.01 -7.00
CA VAL A 352 18.97 1.53 -8.31
C VAL A 352 17.54 2.00 -8.54
N TYR A 353 17.25 2.53 -9.70
CA TYR A 353 15.92 2.51 -10.26
C TYR A 353 15.90 1.55 -11.45
N ALA A 354 14.87 0.74 -11.55
CA ALA A 354 14.77 -0.33 -12.51
C ALA A 354 13.45 -0.21 -13.28
N PHE A 355 13.56 0.09 -14.56
CA PHE A 355 12.41 0.21 -15.45
C PHE A 355 11.85 -1.18 -15.80
N ASN A 356 10.57 -1.38 -15.57
CA ASN A 356 9.83 -2.56 -15.97
C ASN A 356 9.55 -2.51 -17.48
N GLU A 357 10.02 -3.50 -18.21
CA GLU A 357 9.87 -3.57 -19.67
C GLU A 357 8.50 -4.15 -20.11
N GLY A 358 7.59 -4.43 -19.17
CA GLY A 358 6.26 -4.99 -19.45
C GLY A 358 6.26 -6.46 -19.89
N ASN A 359 7.40 -7.12 -19.80
CA ASN A 359 7.60 -8.53 -20.19
C ASN A 359 8.29 -9.37 -19.10
N GLU A 360 8.10 -8.96 -17.84
CA GLU A 360 8.71 -9.59 -16.65
C GLU A 360 10.25 -9.41 -16.58
N THR A 361 10.81 -8.44 -17.30
CA THR A 361 12.23 -8.07 -17.21
C THR A 361 12.39 -6.60 -16.84
N PHE A 362 13.56 -6.26 -16.29
CA PHE A 362 13.87 -4.89 -15.88
C PHE A 362 15.14 -4.37 -16.55
N THR A 363 15.17 -3.08 -16.82
CA THR A 363 16.39 -2.35 -17.17
C THR A 363 16.83 -1.51 -15.98
N ALA A 364 17.87 -1.95 -15.29
CA ALA A 364 18.37 -1.31 -14.07
C ALA A 364 19.37 -0.19 -14.38
N VAL A 365 19.29 0.92 -13.62
CA VAL A 365 20.21 2.05 -13.66
C VAL A 365 20.75 2.30 -12.26
N SER A 366 22.05 2.22 -12.07
CA SER A 366 22.70 2.25 -10.74
C SER A 366 23.72 3.38 -10.53
N ASP A 367 23.89 4.27 -11.52
CA ASP A 367 24.95 5.28 -11.50
C ASP A 367 24.43 6.73 -11.42
N LYS A 368 23.14 6.94 -11.22
CA LYS A 368 22.47 8.24 -11.28
C LYS A 368 22.00 8.79 -9.93
N LEU A 369 21.88 7.94 -8.94
CA LEU A 369 21.45 8.30 -7.59
C LEU A 369 22.62 8.22 -6.62
N GLY A 370 22.55 8.96 -5.52
CA GLY A 370 23.50 8.86 -4.41
C GLY A 370 23.47 7.43 -3.83
N LYS A 371 24.59 6.99 -3.36
CA LYS A 371 24.77 5.62 -2.87
C LYS A 371 24.55 5.60 -1.36
N HIS A 372 23.62 4.82 -0.89
CA HIS A 372 23.27 4.68 0.51
C HIS A 372 23.37 3.23 0.96
N ARG A 373 23.76 3.04 2.22
CA ARG A 373 23.71 1.76 2.91
C ARG A 373 23.09 1.94 4.29
N GLY A 374 22.75 0.86 4.93
CA GLY A 374 22.34 0.84 6.33
C GLY A 374 21.09 1.66 6.63
N GLY A 375 19.93 1.01 6.71
CA GLY A 375 18.68 1.66 7.06
C GLY A 375 18.16 2.60 5.98
N ALA A 376 18.38 2.25 4.72
CA ALA A 376 17.88 3.04 3.61
C ALA A 376 16.35 3.16 3.65
N VAL A 377 15.86 4.39 3.51
CA VAL A 377 14.46 4.69 3.22
C VAL A 377 14.40 5.19 1.79
N VAL A 378 13.45 4.66 1.04
CA VAL A 378 13.24 5.01 -0.37
C VAL A 378 11.77 5.39 -0.52
N LEU A 379 11.51 6.53 -1.15
CA LEU A 379 10.17 6.96 -1.54
C LEU A 379 10.21 7.40 -3.02
N ALA A 380 9.20 6.98 -3.77
CA ALA A 380 9.06 7.33 -5.18
C ALA A 380 7.64 7.84 -5.45
N GLN A 381 7.50 9.14 -5.71
CA GLN A 381 6.23 9.81 -5.93
C GLN A 381 6.47 11.22 -6.48
N ASP A 382 5.49 11.80 -7.17
CA ASP A 382 5.47 13.23 -7.50
C ASP A 382 5.12 14.04 -6.25
N PHE A 383 6.12 14.57 -5.56
CA PHE A 383 5.89 15.39 -4.35
C PHE A 383 6.03 16.90 -4.61
N ASN A 384 6.44 17.30 -5.82
CA ASN A 384 6.49 18.70 -6.22
C ASN A 384 5.31 19.12 -7.13
N ASN A 385 4.38 18.19 -7.41
CA ASN A 385 3.19 18.38 -8.23
C ASN A 385 3.48 18.81 -9.69
N ASN A 386 4.61 18.37 -10.25
CA ASN A 386 4.95 18.59 -11.65
C ASN A 386 4.46 17.43 -12.57
N ASN A 387 3.81 16.43 -12.02
CA ASN A 387 3.35 15.19 -12.64
C ASN A 387 4.48 14.31 -13.17
N ILE A 388 5.68 14.42 -12.61
CA ILE A 388 6.81 13.54 -12.87
C ILE A 388 7.25 12.99 -11.51
N PRO A 389 7.30 11.67 -11.32
CA PRO A 389 7.72 11.11 -10.05
C PRO A 389 9.14 11.53 -9.68
N ASP A 390 9.31 11.88 -8.43
CA ASP A 390 10.56 12.20 -7.78
C ASP A 390 11.03 11.02 -6.93
N ILE A 391 12.28 11.04 -6.50
CA ILE A 391 12.86 10.00 -5.64
C ILE A 391 13.45 10.66 -4.41
N MET A 392 13.11 10.15 -3.22
CA MET A 392 13.77 10.48 -1.95
C MET A 392 14.55 9.29 -1.47
N LEU A 393 15.78 9.55 -1.06
CA LEU A 393 16.66 8.56 -0.45
C LEU A 393 17.14 9.07 0.89
N MET A 394 17.13 8.21 1.89
CA MET A 394 17.75 8.44 3.17
C MET A 394 18.50 7.19 3.59
N GLY A 395 19.74 7.35 4.00
CA GLY A 395 20.54 6.23 4.42
C GLY A 395 21.98 6.64 4.71
N TYR A 396 22.76 5.70 5.20
CA TYR A 396 24.14 5.87 5.57
C TYR A 396 25.04 5.94 4.33
N GLN A 397 25.95 6.90 4.26
CA GLN A 397 27.00 6.98 3.22
C GLN A 397 28.38 6.63 3.77
N ASP A 398 29.26 6.07 2.93
CA ASP A 398 30.62 5.78 3.31
C ASP A 398 31.45 7.07 3.46
N GLY A 399 32.28 7.08 4.49
CA GLY A 399 33.35 8.07 4.67
C GLY A 399 33.13 9.09 5.78
N ASP A 400 31.91 9.39 6.17
CA ASP A 400 31.63 10.38 7.21
C ASP A 400 30.83 9.84 8.41
N GLY A 401 30.32 8.61 8.31
CA GLY A 401 29.56 7.96 9.38
C GLY A 401 28.16 8.52 9.59
N ALA A 402 27.60 9.23 8.61
CA ALA A 402 26.34 9.93 8.72
C ALA A 402 25.30 9.41 7.74
N HIS A 403 24.02 9.54 8.09
CA HIS A 403 22.92 9.35 7.16
C HIS A 403 22.70 10.61 6.34
N HIS A 404 22.60 10.43 5.05
CA HIS A 404 22.30 11.49 4.11
C HIS A 404 20.85 11.43 3.67
N PHE A 405 20.23 12.59 3.59
CA PHE A 405 18.91 12.76 3.03
C PHE A 405 19.04 13.46 1.67
N GLN A 406 18.57 12.83 0.62
CA GLN A 406 18.66 13.33 -0.76
C GLN A 406 17.30 13.27 -1.44
N ILE A 407 16.99 14.34 -2.16
CA ILE A 407 15.80 14.44 -2.99
C ILE A 407 16.26 14.58 -4.44
N TYR A 408 15.68 13.79 -5.31
CA TYR A 408 15.94 13.82 -6.73
C TYR A 408 14.64 14.17 -7.46
N ASN A 409 14.57 15.41 -7.93
CA ASN A 409 13.44 15.84 -8.74
C ASN A 409 13.49 15.21 -10.13
N GLY A 410 12.39 14.63 -10.55
CA GLY A 410 12.20 14.15 -11.90
C GLY A 410 12.14 15.34 -12.87
N VAL A 411 13.05 15.37 -13.85
CA VAL A 411 13.12 16.42 -14.86
C VAL A 411 13.24 15.81 -16.24
N GLY A 412 12.81 16.53 -17.28
CA GLY A 412 13.05 16.10 -18.66
C GLY A 412 11.88 16.39 -19.61
N THR A 413 12.00 15.89 -20.83
CA THR A 413 11.00 16.00 -21.89
C THR A 413 9.92 14.91 -21.81
N ARG A 414 9.90 14.17 -20.71
CA ARG A 414 8.89 13.18 -20.43
C ARG A 414 7.51 13.81 -20.48
N VAL A 415 6.53 13.10 -21.03
CA VAL A 415 5.14 13.51 -20.91
C VAL A 415 4.73 13.35 -19.43
N ALA A 416 4.26 14.43 -18.85
CA ALA A 416 3.75 14.44 -17.48
C ALA A 416 2.62 13.40 -17.33
N ASN A 417 2.59 12.70 -16.20
CA ASN A 417 1.51 11.79 -15.89
C ASN A 417 0.17 12.53 -15.88
N GLN A 418 -0.87 11.91 -16.38
CA GLN A 418 -2.23 12.45 -16.34
C GLN A 418 -3.04 11.67 -15.33
N ALA A 419 -3.75 12.38 -14.47
CA ALA A 419 -4.63 11.74 -13.52
C ALA A 419 -5.65 10.83 -14.23
N PRO A 420 -5.93 9.64 -13.67
CA PRO A 420 -6.90 8.72 -14.25
C PRO A 420 -8.32 9.29 -14.19
N GLN A 421 -9.23 8.70 -14.94
CA GLN A 421 -10.66 9.02 -14.87
C GLN A 421 -11.28 8.32 -13.65
N ALA A 422 -12.22 9.01 -13.03
CA ALA A 422 -12.95 8.47 -11.91
C ALA A 422 -13.72 7.19 -12.27
N PRO A 423 -13.94 6.28 -11.30
CA PRO A 423 -14.76 5.08 -11.48
C PRO A 423 -16.18 5.41 -11.93
N SER A 424 -16.79 4.49 -12.66
CA SER A 424 -18.16 4.65 -13.18
C SER A 424 -19.21 4.01 -12.28
N ALA A 425 -20.42 4.56 -12.29
CA ALA A 425 -21.61 3.99 -11.65
C ALA A 425 -21.41 3.48 -10.21
N PRO A 426 -20.85 4.26 -9.29
CA PRO A 426 -20.67 3.82 -7.92
C PRO A 426 -22.01 3.68 -7.20
N VAL A 427 -22.25 2.52 -6.59
CA VAL A 427 -23.49 2.20 -5.86
C VAL A 427 -23.17 1.54 -4.53
N MET A 428 -23.87 1.97 -3.47
CA MET A 428 -23.86 1.34 -2.15
C MET A 428 -25.14 0.57 -1.94
N THR A 429 -25.03 -0.62 -1.37
CA THR A 429 -26.17 -1.45 -0.97
C THR A 429 -26.03 -1.90 0.47
N ALA A 430 -27.14 -1.96 1.21
CA ALA A 430 -27.15 -2.53 2.55
C ALA A 430 -27.07 -4.07 2.48
N SER A 431 -26.32 -4.66 3.40
CA SER A 431 -26.21 -6.11 3.60
C SER A 431 -26.21 -6.43 5.11
N GLY A 432 -27.38 -6.49 5.70
CA GLY A 432 -27.53 -6.57 7.16
C GLY A 432 -27.06 -5.28 7.84
N GLN A 433 -26.12 -5.39 8.75
CA GLN A 433 -25.49 -4.25 9.43
C GLN A 433 -24.26 -3.71 8.66
N LYS A 434 -23.99 -4.23 7.46
CA LYS A 434 -22.86 -3.84 6.63
C LYS A 434 -23.31 -3.10 5.39
N VAL A 435 -22.43 -2.31 4.81
CA VAL A 435 -22.60 -1.74 3.48
C VAL A 435 -21.66 -2.39 2.50
N VAL A 436 -22.12 -2.59 1.28
CA VAL A 436 -21.29 -3.06 0.17
C VAL A 436 -21.20 -1.93 -0.85
N LEU A 437 -19.99 -1.43 -1.05
CA LEU A 437 -19.64 -0.45 -2.05
C LEU A 437 -19.26 -1.17 -3.33
N LYS A 438 -19.78 -0.74 -4.48
CA LYS A 438 -19.45 -1.28 -5.80
C LYS A 438 -19.34 -0.18 -6.82
N TRP A 439 -18.43 -0.36 -7.79
CA TRP A 439 -18.22 0.57 -8.90
C TRP A 439 -17.75 -0.15 -10.15
N GLY A 440 -17.90 0.50 -11.29
CA GLY A 440 -17.27 0.07 -12.54
C GLY A 440 -15.83 0.61 -12.61
N ALA A 441 -14.97 -0.08 -13.33
CA ALA A 441 -13.58 0.31 -13.47
C ALA A 441 -13.42 1.76 -13.94
N GLY A 442 -12.41 2.42 -13.43
CA GLY A 442 -11.86 3.65 -13.96
C GLY A 442 -11.13 3.42 -15.29
N SER A 443 -10.57 4.46 -15.84
CA SER A 443 -9.69 4.37 -17.00
C SER A 443 -8.57 5.39 -16.88
N ASP A 444 -7.43 5.06 -17.44
CA ASP A 444 -6.33 6.00 -17.57
C ASP A 444 -6.16 6.42 -19.03
N ALA A 445 -5.79 7.67 -19.26
CA ALA A 445 -5.63 8.20 -20.60
C ALA A 445 -4.19 8.00 -21.07
N LYS A 446 -4.02 7.46 -22.28
CA LYS A 446 -2.72 7.49 -22.95
C LYS A 446 -2.34 8.95 -23.21
N ALA A 447 -1.19 9.36 -22.70
CA ALA A 447 -0.64 10.63 -23.11
C ALA A 447 -0.45 10.64 -24.65
N SER A 448 -0.66 11.78 -25.27
CA SER A 448 -0.74 11.95 -26.73
C SER A 448 0.54 11.62 -27.51
N GLN A 449 1.61 11.19 -26.86
CA GLN A 449 2.93 10.93 -27.47
C GLN A 449 3.54 9.56 -27.09
N GLY A 450 2.73 8.52 -26.85
CA GLY A 450 3.25 7.16 -26.75
C GLY A 450 3.72 6.73 -25.36
N THR A 451 3.38 7.46 -24.34
CA THR A 451 3.49 6.98 -22.96
C THR A 451 2.32 6.03 -22.68
N GLY A 452 2.60 4.94 -21.97
CA GLY A 452 1.57 3.98 -21.60
C GLY A 452 0.66 4.56 -20.53
N ALA A 453 -0.63 4.26 -20.64
CA ALA A 453 -1.55 4.45 -19.54
C ALA A 453 -1.44 3.26 -18.57
N THR A 454 -1.70 3.47 -17.30
CA THR A 454 -1.92 2.36 -16.36
C THR A 454 -3.07 1.48 -16.86
N PRO A 455 -2.89 0.17 -17.03
CA PRO A 455 -3.97 -0.73 -17.42
C PRO A 455 -5.16 -0.60 -16.48
N ALA A 456 -6.38 -0.71 -17.02
CA ALA A 456 -7.59 -0.52 -16.22
C ALA A 456 -7.70 -1.55 -15.06
N GLU A 457 -7.16 -2.74 -15.27
CA GLU A 457 -7.09 -3.80 -14.27
C GLU A 457 -6.09 -3.51 -13.14
N ALA A 458 -5.09 -2.66 -13.40
CA ALA A 458 -4.03 -2.25 -12.46
C ALA A 458 -4.37 -0.97 -11.70
N LEU A 459 -5.40 -0.24 -12.09
CA LEU A 459 -5.87 0.91 -11.32
C LEU A 459 -6.28 0.44 -9.92
N ARG A 460 -5.84 1.20 -8.93
CA ARG A 460 -6.28 1.03 -7.55
C ARG A 460 -7.39 2.01 -7.24
N TYR A 461 -8.17 1.71 -6.23
CA TYR A 461 -9.32 2.53 -5.84
C TYR A 461 -9.21 2.91 -4.37
N ASN A 462 -9.43 4.19 -4.11
CA ASN A 462 -9.64 4.73 -2.78
C ASN A 462 -11.10 5.15 -2.65
N TYR A 463 -11.70 4.93 -1.52
CA TYR A 463 -13.06 5.38 -1.22
C TYR A 463 -13.07 6.31 -0.01
N TYR A 464 -14.15 7.09 0.08
CA TYR A 464 -14.51 7.73 1.33
C TYR A 464 -15.97 7.42 1.67
N VAL A 465 -16.25 7.38 2.97
CA VAL A 465 -17.60 7.35 3.53
C VAL A 465 -17.68 8.43 4.60
N LYS A 466 -18.55 9.39 4.41
CA LYS A 466 -18.85 10.38 5.42
C LYS A 466 -20.05 9.91 6.23
N THR A 467 -19.89 9.85 7.54
CA THR A 467 -20.94 9.37 8.42
C THR A 467 -21.83 10.52 8.91
N THR A 468 -23.02 10.16 9.37
CA THR A 468 -23.97 11.12 10.00
C THR A 468 -23.45 11.71 11.31
N ASP A 469 -22.45 11.09 11.90
CA ASP A 469 -21.77 11.56 13.11
C ASP A 469 -20.60 12.50 12.77
N GLY A 470 -20.30 12.69 11.48
CA GLY A 470 -19.29 13.62 10.97
C GLY A 470 -17.91 12.99 10.75
N GLU A 471 -17.76 11.67 10.90
CA GLU A 471 -16.53 10.95 10.63
C GLU A 471 -16.28 10.82 9.12
N LEU A 472 -15.00 10.81 8.73
CA LEU A 472 -14.54 10.61 7.35
C LEU A 472 -13.73 9.33 7.25
N ILE A 473 -14.37 8.25 6.91
CA ILE A 473 -13.74 6.93 6.71
C ILE A 473 -13.13 6.89 5.31
N THR A 474 -11.87 6.48 5.21
CA THR A 474 -11.15 6.33 3.94
C THR A 474 -10.25 5.10 3.96
N ALA A 475 -10.04 4.46 2.81
CA ALA A 475 -9.00 3.42 2.71
C ALA A 475 -7.59 4.05 2.80
N VAL A 476 -7.41 5.19 2.12
CA VAL A 476 -6.21 6.02 2.17
C VAL A 476 -6.65 7.45 2.49
N PRO A 477 -6.10 8.12 3.50
CA PRO A 477 -6.48 9.49 3.85
C PRO A 477 -6.45 10.44 2.65
N ALA A 478 -7.57 11.10 2.39
CA ALA A 478 -7.75 11.98 1.23
C ALA A 478 -8.79 13.07 1.52
N ASP A 479 -8.72 14.16 0.78
CA ASP A 479 -9.74 15.21 0.79
C ASP A 479 -10.89 14.87 -0.18
N PRO A 480 -12.12 14.60 0.29
CA PRO A 480 -13.24 14.29 -0.60
C PRO A 480 -13.60 15.39 -1.59
N ALA A 481 -13.29 16.64 -1.27
CA ALA A 481 -13.67 17.79 -2.10
C ALA A 481 -12.75 17.93 -3.32
N THR A 482 -11.47 17.68 -3.14
CA THR A 482 -10.45 17.85 -4.19
C THR A 482 -9.97 16.52 -4.79
N GLY A 483 -10.15 15.42 -4.09
CA GLY A 483 -9.60 14.10 -4.41
C GLY A 483 -8.13 13.93 -4.00
N LYS A 484 -7.45 14.97 -3.51
CA LYS A 484 -6.04 14.89 -3.16
C LYS A 484 -5.79 13.97 -1.98
N LEU A 485 -4.79 13.10 -2.10
CA LEU A 485 -4.31 12.27 -1.00
C LEU A 485 -3.65 13.12 0.07
N ARG A 486 -3.79 12.72 1.31
CA ARG A 486 -3.13 13.35 2.46
C ARG A 486 -1.88 12.61 2.94
N VAL A 487 -1.60 11.44 2.36
CA VAL A 487 -0.43 10.61 2.67
C VAL A 487 0.18 10.06 1.40
N GLY A 488 1.49 9.86 1.38
CA GLY A 488 2.22 9.35 0.23
C GLY A 488 2.05 7.84 0.01
N ASN A 489 1.71 7.09 1.06
CA ASN A 489 1.53 5.64 0.97
C ASN A 489 0.12 5.29 0.51
N VAL A 490 0.00 4.61 -0.62
CA VAL A 490 -1.28 4.19 -1.22
C VAL A 490 -1.51 2.67 -1.15
N ASN A 491 -0.73 1.95 -0.36
CA ASN A 491 -0.77 0.48 -0.34
C ASN A 491 -2.11 -0.09 0.14
N ALA A 492 -2.85 0.62 0.98
CA ALA A 492 -4.19 0.21 1.42
C ALA A 492 -5.28 0.36 0.33
N ALA A 493 -5.00 1.06 -0.77
CA ALA A 493 -5.91 1.11 -1.92
C ALA A 493 -5.88 -0.23 -2.67
N SER A 494 -7.05 -0.73 -3.05
CA SER A 494 -7.25 -2.02 -3.69
C SER A 494 -7.57 -1.89 -5.17
N ALA A 495 -7.19 -2.88 -5.99
CA ALA A 495 -7.68 -3.03 -7.36
C ALA A 495 -9.07 -3.74 -7.44
N SER A 496 -9.67 -4.09 -6.32
CA SER A 496 -11.04 -4.60 -6.25
C SER A 496 -12.05 -3.55 -6.69
N LEU A 497 -13.13 -3.99 -7.31
CA LEU A 497 -14.28 -3.14 -7.67
C LEU A 497 -15.41 -3.21 -6.63
N THR A 498 -15.11 -3.77 -5.48
CA THR A 498 -16.08 -3.89 -4.38
C THR A 498 -15.35 -3.92 -3.04
N VAL A 499 -15.95 -3.28 -2.04
CA VAL A 499 -15.50 -3.31 -0.65
C VAL A 499 -16.73 -3.49 0.23
N THR A 500 -16.57 -4.23 1.32
CA THR A 500 -17.62 -4.40 2.33
C THR A 500 -17.15 -3.77 3.64
N LEU A 501 -17.93 -2.84 4.19
CA LEU A 501 -17.63 -2.20 5.47
C LEU A 501 -18.66 -2.60 6.52
N ASP A 502 -18.20 -2.81 7.74
CA ASP A 502 -19.05 -3.14 8.89
C ASP A 502 -19.66 -1.87 9.50
N ILE A 503 -20.41 -1.16 8.67
CA ILE A 503 -21.08 0.10 8.98
C ILE A 503 -22.54 -0.03 8.57
N PRO A 504 -23.49 0.32 9.44
CA PRO A 504 -24.91 0.33 9.07
C PRO A 504 -25.20 1.43 8.03
N VAL A 505 -26.04 1.13 7.05
CA VAL A 505 -26.35 2.07 5.94
C VAL A 505 -26.94 3.38 6.43
N GLU A 506 -27.70 3.38 7.53
CA GLU A 506 -28.28 4.56 8.15
C GLU A 506 -27.25 5.52 8.76
N LYS A 507 -26.03 5.06 8.96
CA LYS A 507 -24.92 5.89 9.39
C LYS A 507 -24.25 6.63 8.24
N VAL A 508 -24.52 6.30 7.00
CA VAL A 508 -23.86 6.89 5.83
C VAL A 508 -24.62 8.13 5.36
N GLU A 509 -23.95 9.28 5.38
CA GLU A 509 -24.44 10.54 4.81
C GLU A 509 -24.09 10.64 3.32
N GLU A 510 -22.85 10.40 2.97
CA GLU A 510 -22.30 10.53 1.62
C GLU A 510 -21.14 9.56 1.45
N TRP A 511 -20.88 9.13 0.22
CA TRP A 511 -19.71 8.34 -0.12
C TRP A 511 -19.26 8.57 -1.56
N GLY A 512 -18.04 8.21 -1.85
CA GLY A 512 -17.48 8.29 -3.20
C GLY A 512 -16.26 7.40 -3.35
N VAL A 513 -15.82 7.24 -4.59
CA VAL A 513 -14.66 6.43 -4.96
C VAL A 513 -13.84 7.14 -6.02
N GLN A 514 -12.51 7.02 -5.95
CA GLN A 514 -11.55 7.56 -6.91
C GLN A 514 -10.61 6.48 -7.42
N SER A 515 -10.04 6.69 -8.61
CA SER A 515 -8.99 5.87 -9.17
C SER A 515 -7.62 6.42 -8.80
N ILE A 516 -6.63 5.53 -8.63
CA ILE A 516 -5.21 5.82 -8.45
C ILE A 516 -4.45 5.06 -9.53
N ASP A 517 -3.56 5.73 -10.25
CA ASP A 517 -2.72 5.13 -11.30
C ASP A 517 -1.35 4.65 -10.80
N GLY A 518 -0.54 4.07 -11.68
CA GLY A 518 0.80 3.59 -11.36
C GLY A 518 1.80 4.68 -10.99
N GLY A 519 1.57 5.92 -11.38
CA GLY A 519 2.33 7.10 -10.98
C GLY A 519 1.88 7.71 -9.66
N LYS A 520 0.92 7.06 -8.98
CA LYS A 520 0.25 7.52 -7.75
C LYS A 520 -0.58 8.81 -7.93
N ALA A 521 -0.91 9.19 -9.17
CA ALA A 521 -1.86 10.28 -9.41
C ALA A 521 -3.31 9.79 -9.22
N VAL A 522 -4.19 10.70 -8.82
CA VAL A 522 -5.56 10.39 -8.41
C VAL A 522 -6.59 11.12 -9.24
N SER A 523 -7.73 10.49 -9.48
CA SER A 523 -8.91 11.17 -10.03
C SER A 523 -9.64 11.99 -8.95
N ALA A 524 -10.57 12.85 -9.36
CA ALA A 524 -11.61 13.30 -8.45
C ALA A 524 -12.46 12.10 -7.98
N PHE A 525 -13.11 12.25 -6.82
CA PHE A 525 -14.06 11.25 -6.37
C PHE A 525 -15.35 11.26 -7.20
N ALA A 526 -15.75 10.09 -7.70
CA ALA A 526 -17.09 9.87 -8.21
C ALA A 526 -18.02 9.63 -7.02
N LYS A 527 -19.01 10.50 -6.83
CA LYS A 527 -20.01 10.34 -5.78
C LYS A 527 -20.89 9.12 -6.05
N GLY A 528 -21.05 8.30 -5.02
CA GLY A 528 -21.88 7.11 -5.09
C GLY A 528 -23.33 7.36 -4.74
N THR A 529 -24.20 6.51 -5.26
CA THR A 529 -25.60 6.47 -4.87
C THR A 529 -25.79 5.47 -3.73
N ILE A 530 -26.69 5.76 -2.81
CA ILE A 530 -27.12 4.84 -1.76
C ILE A 530 -28.42 4.21 -2.27
N SER A 531 -28.34 2.94 -2.67
CA SER A 531 -29.54 2.17 -2.94
C SER A 531 -30.15 1.82 -1.59
N SER A 532 -31.20 2.53 -1.20
CA SER A 532 -32.08 1.97 -0.20
C SER A 532 -32.46 0.57 -0.75
N SER A 533 -32.05 -0.52 -0.07
CA SER A 533 -32.78 -1.76 -0.24
C SER A 533 -34.22 -1.32 0.04
N SER A 534 -35.04 -1.26 -0.99
CA SER A 534 -36.44 -1.33 -0.73
C SER A 534 -36.63 -2.69 -0.04
N SER A 535 -36.55 -2.70 1.30
CA SER A 535 -37.45 -3.57 2.01
C SER A 535 -38.75 -3.32 1.28
N ILE A 536 -39.24 -4.30 0.58
CA ILE A 536 -40.64 -4.31 0.21
C ILE A 536 -41.32 -4.28 1.57
N GLU A 537 -41.52 -3.07 2.11
CA GLU A 537 -42.54 -2.86 3.09
C GLU A 537 -43.78 -3.39 2.40
N GLY A 538 -44.31 -4.47 2.96
CA GLY A 538 -45.40 -5.19 2.38
C GLY A 538 -46.49 -4.23 2.00
N VAL A 539 -46.68 -4.03 0.71
CA VAL A 539 -47.96 -3.60 0.22
C VAL A 539 -48.89 -4.72 0.67
N GLU A 540 -49.59 -4.48 1.78
CA GLU A 540 -50.75 -5.27 2.15
C GLU A 540 -51.78 -5.10 1.03
N VAL A 541 -51.59 -5.84 -0.05
CA VAL A 541 -52.69 -6.13 -0.96
C VAL A 541 -53.38 -7.32 -0.34
N SER A 542 -54.48 -7.05 0.29
CA SER A 542 -55.41 -8.07 0.74
C SER A 542 -56.03 -8.77 -0.46
N ASP A 543 -55.27 -9.70 -1.04
CA ASP A 543 -55.69 -10.50 -2.19
C ASP A 543 -55.83 -11.97 -1.78
N CYS A 544 -56.76 -12.20 -0.85
CA CYS A 544 -57.13 -13.58 -0.49
C CYS A 544 -57.81 -14.35 -1.62
N ASP A 545 -58.18 -13.70 -2.74
CA ASP A 545 -58.85 -14.29 -3.88
C ASP A 545 -57.94 -14.58 -5.09
N ALA A 546 -56.65 -14.26 -5.02
CA ALA A 546 -55.73 -14.54 -6.09
C ALA A 546 -55.48 -16.06 -6.21
N PRO A 547 -55.40 -16.63 -7.42
CA PRO A 547 -55.10 -18.06 -7.60
C PRO A 547 -53.73 -18.38 -7.02
N VAL A 548 -53.66 -19.58 -6.38
CA VAL A 548 -52.38 -20.09 -5.87
C VAL A 548 -51.56 -20.67 -7.03
N GLU A 549 -50.33 -20.22 -7.17
CA GLU A 549 -49.40 -20.75 -8.16
C GLU A 549 -48.21 -21.39 -7.44
N TYR A 550 -47.70 -22.48 -8.04
CA TYR A 550 -46.49 -23.14 -7.53
C TYR A 550 -45.38 -23.09 -8.57
N PHE A 551 -44.16 -22.88 -8.10
CA PHE A 551 -42.95 -22.87 -8.89
C PHE A 551 -41.94 -23.85 -8.26
N ASN A 552 -41.19 -24.56 -9.07
CA ASN A 552 -40.08 -25.36 -8.58
C ASN A 552 -38.91 -24.44 -8.15
N VAL A 553 -37.86 -25.01 -7.59
CA VAL A 553 -36.67 -24.23 -7.09
C VAL A 553 -35.88 -23.54 -8.21
N GLN A 554 -36.13 -23.87 -9.48
CA GLN A 554 -35.60 -23.20 -10.67
C GLN A 554 -36.50 -22.07 -11.17
N GLY A 555 -37.63 -21.77 -10.49
CA GLY A 555 -38.57 -20.72 -10.89
C GLY A 555 -39.54 -21.13 -12.01
N ILE A 556 -39.62 -22.40 -12.38
CA ILE A 556 -40.54 -22.90 -13.40
C ILE A 556 -41.88 -23.18 -12.74
N ARG A 557 -42.97 -22.68 -13.35
CA ARG A 557 -44.34 -22.89 -12.85
C ARG A 557 -44.73 -24.37 -12.96
N VAL A 558 -45.32 -24.92 -11.89
CA VAL A 558 -45.78 -26.31 -11.79
C VAL A 558 -47.28 -26.31 -11.57
N ALA A 559 -48.01 -26.90 -12.50
CA ALA A 559 -49.49 -26.91 -12.45
C ALA A 559 -50.03 -27.82 -11.32
N GLU A 560 -49.39 -28.97 -11.10
CA GLU A 560 -49.76 -29.94 -10.07
C GLU A 560 -48.50 -30.30 -9.26
N PRO A 561 -48.25 -29.64 -8.12
CA PRO A 561 -47.11 -29.94 -7.30
C PRO A 561 -47.28 -31.31 -6.63
N SER A 562 -46.26 -32.14 -6.79
CA SER A 562 -46.14 -33.44 -6.12
C SER A 562 -45.13 -33.35 -4.98
N ASN A 563 -44.93 -34.42 -4.20
CA ASN A 563 -44.04 -34.45 -3.05
C ASN A 563 -42.67 -33.76 -3.32
N GLY A 564 -42.44 -32.62 -2.66
CA GLY A 564 -41.25 -31.81 -2.89
C GLY A 564 -41.33 -30.39 -2.39
N LEU A 565 -40.25 -29.64 -2.60
CA LEU A 565 -40.09 -28.25 -2.17
C LEU A 565 -40.44 -27.31 -3.32
N TYR A 566 -41.36 -26.36 -3.05
CA TYR A 566 -41.87 -25.40 -4.04
C TYR A 566 -41.90 -24.00 -3.47
N ILE A 567 -41.94 -23.02 -4.36
CA ILE A 567 -42.29 -21.63 -4.06
C ILE A 567 -43.77 -21.48 -4.35
N ARG A 568 -44.58 -21.21 -3.35
CA ARG A 568 -46.00 -20.91 -3.45
C ARG A 568 -46.19 -19.41 -3.56
N ARG A 569 -46.90 -18.97 -4.59
CA ARG A 569 -47.28 -17.56 -4.79
C ARG A 569 -48.80 -17.44 -4.76
N GLN A 570 -49.32 -16.47 -4.03
CA GLN A 570 -50.72 -16.08 -4.03
C GLN A 570 -50.83 -14.55 -3.99
N GLY A 571 -51.16 -13.96 -5.12
CA GLY A 571 -51.09 -12.51 -5.27
C GLY A 571 -49.65 -12.01 -5.09
N SER A 572 -49.46 -11.13 -4.16
CA SER A 572 -48.14 -10.61 -3.79
C SER A 572 -47.38 -11.48 -2.77
N LYS A 573 -48.07 -12.39 -2.09
CA LYS A 573 -47.46 -13.27 -1.07
C LYS A 573 -46.71 -14.42 -1.73
N VAL A 574 -45.42 -14.53 -1.40
CA VAL A 574 -44.54 -15.59 -1.86
C VAL A 574 -43.98 -16.33 -0.65
N GLU A 575 -44.11 -17.63 -0.60
CA GLU A 575 -43.59 -18.44 0.50
C GLU A 575 -42.99 -19.75 0.00
N LYS A 576 -42.05 -20.30 0.76
CA LYS A 576 -41.46 -21.60 0.48
C LYS A 576 -42.26 -22.70 1.18
N VAL A 577 -42.78 -23.64 0.43
CA VAL A 577 -43.64 -24.68 0.97
C VAL A 577 -43.14 -26.06 0.58
N TYR A 578 -43.33 -27.02 1.47
CA TYR A 578 -43.10 -28.44 1.17
C TYR A 578 -44.46 -29.11 0.95
N VAL A 579 -44.71 -29.56 -0.27
CA VAL A 579 -45.92 -30.32 -0.62
C VAL A 579 -45.64 -31.81 -0.38
N ARG A 580 -46.51 -32.48 0.36
CA ARG A 580 -46.41 -33.91 0.69
C ARG A 580 -47.30 -34.73 -0.23
#